data_c8e677efddae23d2064a12a624d0d336
#
_entry.id   c8e677efddae23d2064a12a624d0d336
#
_cell.length_a   1.000
_cell.length_b   1.000
_cell.length_c   1.000
_cell.angle_alpha   90.00
_cell.angle_beta   90.00
_cell.angle_gamma   90.00
#
_symmetry.space_group_name_H-M   'P 1'
#
loop_
_entity.id
_entity.type
_entity.pdbx_description
1 polymer ?
#
loop_
_entity_poly.entity_id
_entity_poly.type
_entity_poly.pdbx_seq_one_letter_code
_entity_poly.pdbx_strand_id
1 'polypeptide(L)'
;MSEQLKELRESNDILNKPEALRERMAEEGYLFFRQLQNPDKLWELRRQMLHKMKPWLVEGTDSFDGIADITKQCTEGDLGYPDVYHEVYKLELFHESAHWPEVLGTIEKIIGRPTIPHPHKVARLWFPKYLDHTTPTHQDFVHFQGNFNTYTAWS
;
A
#
# COMPACT_ATOMS: atom_id res chain seq x y z
N MET A 1 -29.35 6.09 2.97
CA MET A 1 -28.60 7.35 3.15
C MET A 1 -27.18 7.07 2.70
N SER A 2 -26.73 7.69 1.62
CA SER A 2 -25.30 7.60 1.24
C SER A 2 -24.52 8.41 2.27
N GLU A 3 -23.77 7.73 3.14
CA GLU A 3 -22.76 8.42 3.94
C GLU A 3 -21.80 9.10 2.97
N GLN A 4 -21.73 10.41 3.05
CA GLN A 4 -20.80 11.19 2.27
C GLN A 4 -19.42 10.93 2.86
N LEU A 5 -18.56 10.22 2.13
CA LEU A 5 -17.18 9.98 2.53
C LEU A 5 -16.50 11.32 2.81
N LYS A 6 -15.90 11.46 3.97
CA LYS A 6 -15.11 12.63 4.32
C LYS A 6 -13.71 12.51 3.72
N GLU A 7 -13.15 13.63 3.31
CA GLU A 7 -11.75 13.68 2.91
C GLU A 7 -10.84 13.43 4.12
N LEU A 8 -9.74 12.73 3.88
CA LEU A 8 -8.70 12.53 4.89
C LEU A 8 -7.99 13.86 5.18
N ARG A 9 -7.76 14.12 6.46
CA ARG A 9 -7.04 15.32 6.90
C ARG A 9 -5.56 15.18 6.55
N GLU A 10 -5.03 16.14 5.77
CA GLU A 10 -3.65 16.16 5.38
C GLU A 10 -2.73 16.53 6.58
N SER A 11 -1.56 15.88 6.64
CA SER A 11 -0.59 16.01 7.74
C SER A 11 0.78 16.54 7.29
N ASN A 12 0.89 17.05 6.06
CA ASN A 12 2.14 17.57 5.51
C ASN A 12 2.68 18.78 6.31
N ASP A 13 1.80 19.60 6.86
CA ASP A 13 2.11 20.79 7.67
C ASP A 13 2.83 20.47 9.00
N ILE A 14 2.68 19.23 9.46
CA ILE A 14 3.27 18.75 10.72
C ILE A 14 4.32 17.65 10.53
N LEU A 15 4.68 17.31 9.30
CA LEU A 15 5.63 16.22 8.98
C LEU A 15 6.96 16.29 9.77
N ASN A 16 7.40 17.49 10.11
CA ASN A 16 8.64 17.73 10.84
C ASN A 16 8.42 18.08 12.33
N LYS A 17 7.21 17.81 12.86
CA LYS A 17 6.82 18.08 14.26
C LYS A 17 6.39 16.77 14.93
N PRO A 18 7.33 15.99 15.51
CA PRO A 18 7.05 14.66 16.04
C PRO A 18 5.90 14.61 17.06
N GLU A 19 5.83 15.62 17.95
CA GLU A 19 4.76 15.73 18.95
C GLU A 19 3.40 15.88 18.29
N ALA A 20 3.28 16.79 17.32
CA ALA A 20 2.03 17.03 16.61
C ALA A 20 1.61 15.81 15.74
N LEU A 21 2.58 15.05 15.19
CA LEU A 21 2.29 13.79 14.51
C LEU A 21 1.67 12.77 15.48
N ARG A 22 2.27 12.61 16.67
CA ARG A 22 1.78 11.70 17.71
C ARG A 22 0.39 12.09 18.22
N GLU A 23 0.18 13.38 18.47
CA GLU A 23 -1.12 13.90 18.89
C GLU A 23 -2.20 13.63 17.85
N ARG A 24 -1.94 13.95 16.57
CA ARG A 24 -2.89 13.70 15.48
C ARG A 24 -3.15 12.20 15.26
N MET A 25 -2.10 11.37 15.35
CA MET A 25 -2.26 9.92 15.27
C MET A 25 -3.11 9.36 16.40
N ALA A 26 -2.95 9.88 17.62
CA ALA A 26 -3.77 9.47 18.77
C ALA A 26 -5.22 9.95 18.65
N GLU A 27 -5.45 11.14 18.09
CA GLU A 27 -6.77 11.71 17.90
C GLU A 27 -7.56 11.05 16.75
N GLU A 28 -6.91 10.86 15.60
CA GLU A 28 -7.61 10.44 14.37
C GLU A 28 -7.38 8.97 14.01
N GLY A 29 -6.37 8.31 14.58
CA GLY A 29 -6.00 6.92 14.28
C GLY A 29 -5.24 6.76 12.96
N TYR A 30 -5.01 7.84 12.22
CA TYR A 30 -4.26 7.84 10.97
C TYR A 30 -3.49 9.15 10.76
N LEU A 31 -2.53 9.09 9.84
CA LEU A 31 -1.88 10.26 9.23
C LEU A 31 -1.94 10.12 7.71
N PHE A 32 -2.32 11.18 7.02
CA PHE A 32 -2.38 11.22 5.57
C PHE A 32 -1.40 12.27 5.03
N PHE A 33 -0.54 11.85 4.12
CA PHE A 33 0.45 12.70 3.47
C PHE A 33 0.29 12.67 1.95
N ARG A 34 0.30 13.83 1.33
CA ARG A 34 0.41 13.92 -0.12
C ARG A 34 1.87 14.04 -0.52
N GLN A 35 2.27 13.32 -1.57
CA GLN A 35 3.61 13.39 -2.16
C GLN A 35 4.75 13.17 -1.14
N LEU A 36 4.53 12.27 -0.18
CA LEU A 36 5.56 11.94 0.82
C LEU A 36 6.75 11.22 0.18
N GLN A 37 6.46 10.30 -0.71
CA GLN A 37 7.46 9.46 -1.37
C GLN A 37 7.90 10.06 -2.70
N ASN A 38 9.11 9.70 -3.14
CA ASN A 38 9.63 10.12 -4.43
C ASN A 38 8.74 9.57 -5.58
N PRO A 39 8.13 10.43 -6.42
CA PRO A 39 7.23 9.98 -7.46
C PRO A 39 7.92 9.13 -8.53
N ASP A 40 9.17 9.40 -8.87
CA ASP A 40 9.90 8.63 -9.90
C ASP A 40 10.12 7.19 -9.46
N LYS A 41 10.42 6.97 -8.17
CA LYS A 41 10.54 5.63 -7.59
C LYS A 41 9.19 4.91 -7.58
N LEU A 42 8.10 5.61 -7.25
CA LEU A 42 6.74 5.04 -7.27
C LEU A 42 6.32 4.67 -8.70
N TRP A 43 6.62 5.52 -9.68
CA TRP A 43 6.35 5.23 -11.08
C TRP A 43 7.13 4.02 -11.58
N GLU A 44 8.39 3.91 -11.19
CA GLU A 44 9.21 2.75 -11.56
C GLU A 44 8.69 1.46 -10.90
N LEU A 45 8.32 1.51 -9.62
CA LEU A 45 7.71 0.36 -8.93
C LEU A 45 6.41 -0.05 -9.63
N ARG A 46 5.52 0.91 -9.92
CA ARG A 46 4.28 0.66 -10.65
C ARG A 46 4.55 0.01 -12.01
N ARG A 47 5.53 0.51 -12.76
CA ARG A 47 5.92 -0.04 -14.06
C ARG A 47 6.35 -1.51 -13.95
N GLN A 48 7.18 -1.83 -12.96
CA GLN A 48 7.63 -3.20 -12.73
C GLN A 48 6.47 -4.12 -12.32
N MET A 49 5.60 -3.67 -11.43
CA MET A 49 4.42 -4.44 -11.02
C MET A 49 3.50 -4.72 -12.21
N LEU A 50 3.14 -3.71 -12.99
CA LEU A 50 2.28 -3.85 -14.17
C LEU A 50 2.90 -4.78 -15.22
N HIS A 51 4.23 -4.77 -15.36
CA HIS A 51 4.90 -5.72 -16.26
C HIS A 51 4.69 -7.17 -15.81
N LYS A 52 4.73 -7.45 -14.50
CA LYS A 52 4.43 -8.79 -13.95
C LYS A 52 2.94 -9.14 -14.06
N MET A 53 2.08 -8.14 -13.98
CA MET A 53 0.62 -8.29 -14.10
C MET A 53 0.12 -8.36 -15.55
N LYS A 54 1.02 -8.31 -16.54
CA LYS A 54 0.66 -8.33 -17.97
C LYS A 54 -0.37 -9.41 -18.35
N PRO A 55 -0.36 -10.63 -17.80
CA PRO A 55 -1.39 -11.63 -18.10
C PRO A 55 -2.82 -11.17 -17.79
N TRP A 56 -3.00 -10.23 -16.89
CA TRP A 56 -4.29 -9.69 -16.43
C TRP A 56 -4.70 -8.38 -17.13
N LEU A 57 -3.83 -7.85 -17.98
CA LEU A 57 -4.10 -6.60 -18.68
C LEU A 57 -4.74 -6.85 -20.06
N VAL A 58 -5.39 -5.84 -20.59
CA VAL A 58 -5.96 -5.86 -21.95
C VAL A 58 -4.82 -5.99 -22.95
N GLU A 59 -4.93 -7.01 -23.80
CA GLU A 59 -3.93 -7.28 -24.82
C GLU A 59 -3.90 -6.16 -25.88
N GLY A 60 -2.70 -5.80 -26.32
CA GLY A 60 -2.50 -4.74 -27.32
C GLY A 60 -2.50 -3.32 -26.75
N THR A 61 -2.74 -3.12 -25.46
CA THR A 61 -2.54 -1.84 -24.77
C THR A 61 -1.12 -1.73 -24.21
N ASP A 62 -0.65 -0.50 -23.96
CA ASP A 62 0.57 -0.33 -23.20
C ASP A 62 0.34 -0.86 -21.77
N SER A 63 1.19 -1.78 -21.32
CA SER A 63 1.07 -2.35 -19.98
C SER A 63 1.17 -1.26 -18.89
N PHE A 64 1.85 -0.15 -19.16
CA PHE A 64 1.97 0.97 -18.24
C PHE A 64 0.64 1.72 -18.00
N ASP A 65 -0.30 1.65 -18.95
CA ASP A 65 -1.65 2.19 -18.76
C ASP A 65 -2.41 1.45 -17.66
N GLY A 66 -2.06 0.16 -17.44
CA GLY A 66 -2.63 -0.65 -16.36
C GLY A 66 -4.11 -0.94 -16.56
N ILE A 67 -4.57 -1.10 -17.80
CA ILE A 67 -5.97 -1.40 -18.11
C ILE A 67 -6.23 -2.88 -17.85
N ALA A 68 -6.97 -3.18 -16.78
CA ALA A 68 -7.29 -4.56 -16.42
C ALA A 68 -8.31 -5.19 -17.39
N ASP A 69 -8.04 -6.41 -17.80
CA ASP A 69 -8.99 -7.24 -18.55
C ASP A 69 -10.00 -7.85 -17.56
N ILE A 70 -11.22 -7.34 -17.56
CA ILE A 70 -12.29 -7.79 -16.65
C ILE A 70 -12.72 -9.25 -16.88
N THR A 71 -12.38 -9.84 -18.02
CA THR A 71 -12.66 -11.26 -18.31
C THR A 71 -11.65 -12.20 -17.66
N LYS A 72 -10.50 -11.66 -17.23
CA LYS A 72 -9.42 -12.36 -16.55
C LYS A 72 -9.36 -12.06 -15.06
N GLN A 73 -10.45 -11.50 -14.52
CA GLN A 73 -10.49 -11.19 -13.09
C GLN A 73 -10.28 -12.46 -12.25
N CYS A 74 -9.45 -12.34 -11.24
CA CYS A 74 -9.15 -13.41 -10.31
C CYS A 74 -8.80 -12.82 -8.93
N THR A 75 -8.87 -13.66 -7.93
CA THR A 75 -8.59 -13.29 -6.54
C THR A 75 -7.73 -14.34 -5.86
N GLU A 76 -7.29 -14.04 -4.66
CA GLU A 76 -6.57 -14.99 -3.82
C GLU A 76 -7.40 -16.28 -3.64
N GLY A 77 -6.81 -17.41 -4.03
CA GLY A 77 -7.47 -18.73 -4.05
C GLY A 77 -7.87 -19.21 -5.45
N ASP A 78 -7.94 -18.33 -6.44
CA ASP A 78 -8.20 -18.74 -7.82
C ASP A 78 -6.95 -19.33 -8.49
N LEU A 79 -7.18 -20.26 -9.44
CA LEU A 79 -6.10 -20.79 -10.28
C LEU A 79 -5.45 -19.64 -11.10
N GLY A 80 -4.13 -19.61 -11.10
CA GLY A 80 -3.35 -18.61 -11.83
C GLY A 80 -3.09 -17.32 -11.06
N TYR A 81 -3.84 -17.02 -9.97
CA TYR A 81 -3.53 -15.86 -9.13
C TYR A 81 -2.12 -15.94 -8.52
N PRO A 82 -1.70 -17.07 -7.91
CA PRO A 82 -0.36 -17.17 -7.34
C PRO A 82 0.77 -16.97 -8.36
N ASP A 83 0.58 -17.38 -9.60
CA ASP A 83 1.60 -17.29 -10.64
C ASP A 83 1.98 -15.84 -10.95
N VAL A 84 1.00 -14.94 -10.99
CA VAL A 84 1.23 -13.50 -11.21
C VAL A 84 1.61 -12.80 -9.90
N TYR A 85 0.90 -13.11 -8.81
CA TYR A 85 1.10 -12.48 -7.52
C TYR A 85 2.51 -12.72 -6.95
N HIS A 86 3.02 -13.95 -7.05
CA HIS A 86 4.37 -14.28 -6.62
C HIS A 86 5.45 -13.58 -7.47
N GLU A 87 5.17 -13.27 -8.73
CA GLU A 87 6.11 -12.51 -9.55
C GLU A 87 6.25 -11.06 -9.07
N VAL A 88 5.16 -10.45 -8.57
CA VAL A 88 5.23 -9.13 -7.92
C VAL A 88 6.07 -9.19 -6.66
N TYR A 89 5.92 -10.25 -5.86
CA TYR A 89 6.69 -10.46 -4.64
C TYR A 89 8.18 -10.74 -4.86
N LYS A 90 8.62 -11.05 -6.09
CA LYS A 90 10.05 -11.19 -6.44
C LYS A 90 10.72 -9.85 -6.78
N LEU A 91 9.95 -8.77 -6.88
CA LEU A 91 10.49 -7.47 -7.22
C LEU A 91 11.29 -6.89 -6.04
N GLU A 92 12.57 -6.66 -6.26
CA GLU A 92 13.45 -6.04 -5.26
C GLU A 92 12.93 -4.67 -4.84
N LEU A 93 12.55 -3.83 -5.80
CA LEU A 93 12.04 -2.49 -5.55
C LEU A 93 10.76 -2.49 -4.69
N PHE A 94 9.93 -3.54 -4.81
CA PHE A 94 8.76 -3.72 -3.93
C PHE A 94 9.17 -3.88 -2.48
N HIS A 95 10.22 -4.66 -2.22
CA HIS A 95 10.73 -4.85 -0.87
C HIS A 95 11.49 -3.63 -0.36
N GLU A 96 12.25 -2.98 -1.21
CA GLU A 96 12.98 -1.75 -0.88
C GLU A 96 12.04 -0.59 -0.51
N SER A 97 10.85 -0.53 -1.10
CA SER A 97 9.90 0.57 -0.89
C SER A 97 9.55 0.79 0.58
N ALA A 98 9.49 -0.28 1.39
CA ALA A 98 9.26 -0.20 2.82
C ALA A 98 10.46 0.37 3.61
N HIS A 99 11.64 0.40 3.00
CA HIS A 99 12.87 0.93 3.59
C HIS A 99 13.18 2.36 3.13
N TRP A 100 12.36 2.95 2.30
CA TRP A 100 12.60 4.33 1.85
C TRP A 100 12.60 5.30 3.03
N PRO A 101 13.58 6.21 3.07
CA PRO A 101 13.76 7.11 4.22
C PRO A 101 12.53 7.94 4.54
N GLU A 102 11.72 8.28 3.55
CA GLU A 102 10.50 9.06 3.70
C GLU A 102 9.46 8.29 4.52
N VAL A 103 9.35 6.98 4.30
CA VAL A 103 8.42 6.09 5.03
C VAL A 103 8.96 5.82 6.43
N LEU A 104 10.18 5.26 6.52
CA LEU A 104 10.79 4.92 7.81
C LEU A 104 10.94 6.14 8.70
N GLY A 105 11.48 7.24 8.17
CA GLY A 105 11.67 8.46 8.95
C GLY A 105 10.38 9.06 9.49
N THR A 106 9.26 8.88 8.81
CA THR A 106 7.95 9.29 9.31
C THR A 106 7.49 8.39 10.46
N ILE A 107 7.61 7.08 10.31
CA ILE A 107 7.27 6.10 11.38
C ILE A 107 8.17 6.32 12.61
N GLU A 108 9.45 6.55 12.42
CA GLU A 108 10.40 6.82 13.51
C GLU A 108 10.05 8.09 14.30
N LYS A 109 9.56 9.14 13.64
CA LYS A 109 9.06 10.35 14.30
C LYS A 109 7.84 10.05 15.19
N ILE A 110 6.96 9.15 14.73
CA ILE A 110 5.77 8.76 15.50
C ILE A 110 6.18 7.90 16.70
N ILE A 111 7.02 6.90 16.48
CA ILE A 111 7.45 5.95 17.54
C ILE A 111 8.48 6.57 18.49
N GLY A 112 9.28 7.53 18.02
CA GLY A 112 10.33 8.19 18.78
C GLY A 112 11.62 7.38 18.91
N ARG A 113 11.82 6.35 18.09
CA ARG A 113 13.01 5.49 18.07
C ARG A 113 13.20 4.85 16.69
N PRO A 114 14.41 4.32 16.38
CA PRO A 114 14.65 3.57 15.16
C PRO A 114 13.67 2.40 15.00
N THR A 115 13.24 2.16 13.78
CA THR A 115 12.28 1.11 13.43
C THR A 115 12.79 0.24 12.30
N ILE A 116 12.21 -0.93 12.17
CA ILE A 116 12.47 -1.84 11.06
C ILE A 116 11.15 -2.18 10.36
N PRO A 117 11.12 -2.27 9.03
CA PRO A 117 9.95 -2.77 8.34
C PRO A 117 9.73 -4.24 8.69
N HIS A 118 8.47 -4.61 8.86
CA HIS A 118 8.12 -6.02 8.98
C HIS A 118 8.49 -6.77 7.68
N PRO A 119 9.02 -8.00 7.76
CA PRO A 119 9.38 -8.76 6.55
C PRO A 119 8.18 -9.01 5.64
N HIS A 120 7.00 -9.17 6.20
CA HIS A 120 5.78 -9.35 5.45
C HIS A 120 5.25 -8.01 4.93
N LYS A 121 5.12 -7.92 3.62
CA LYS A 121 4.56 -6.78 2.89
C LYS A 121 3.43 -7.29 2.02
N VAL A 122 2.44 -6.47 1.76
CA VAL A 122 1.26 -6.88 0.99
C VAL A 122 1.09 -5.98 -0.23
N ALA A 123 1.13 -6.57 -1.42
CA ALA A 123 0.64 -5.91 -2.63
C ALA A 123 -0.86 -6.18 -2.74
N ARG A 124 -1.67 -5.12 -2.84
CA ARG A 124 -3.12 -5.29 -3.05
C ARG A 124 -3.42 -5.12 -4.53
N LEU A 125 -4.02 -6.16 -5.10
CA LEU A 125 -4.40 -6.22 -6.50
C LEU A 125 -5.91 -6.41 -6.57
N TRP A 126 -6.62 -5.39 -7.06
CA TRP A 126 -8.08 -5.44 -7.20
C TRP A 126 -8.48 -5.22 -8.64
N PHE A 127 -9.37 -6.09 -9.11
CA PHE A 127 -9.97 -5.89 -10.42
C PHE A 127 -11.15 -4.91 -10.34
N PRO A 128 -11.32 -4.04 -11.34
CA PRO A 128 -12.48 -3.15 -11.42
C PRO A 128 -13.79 -3.95 -11.37
N LYS A 129 -14.76 -3.45 -10.61
CA LYS A 129 -16.10 -4.04 -10.46
C LYS A 129 -16.17 -5.44 -9.79
N TYR A 130 -15.04 -5.97 -9.31
CA TYR A 130 -15.02 -7.25 -8.61
C TYR A 130 -15.12 -7.00 -7.10
N LEU A 131 -16.35 -6.84 -6.62
CA LEU A 131 -16.63 -6.39 -5.24
C LEU A 131 -16.75 -7.53 -4.23
N ASP A 132 -16.93 -8.77 -4.69
CA ASP A 132 -17.21 -9.94 -3.83
C ASP A 132 -16.03 -10.32 -2.93
N HIS A 133 -14.83 -9.83 -3.23
CA HIS A 133 -13.60 -10.12 -2.52
C HIS A 133 -12.93 -8.89 -1.89
N THR A 134 -13.73 -7.88 -1.53
CA THR A 134 -13.21 -6.77 -0.73
C THR A 134 -12.87 -7.26 0.68
N THR A 135 -11.72 -6.86 1.17
CA THR A 135 -11.30 -7.22 2.53
C THR A 135 -12.24 -6.56 3.55
N PRO A 136 -12.90 -7.34 4.43
CA PRO A 136 -13.72 -6.77 5.48
C PRO A 136 -12.93 -5.86 6.40
N THR A 137 -13.61 -4.98 7.12
CA THR A 137 -12.99 -4.15 8.16
C THR A 137 -12.28 -5.02 9.19
N HIS A 138 -10.98 -4.79 9.39
CA HIS A 138 -10.13 -5.58 10.28
C HIS A 138 -9.02 -4.71 10.87
N GLN A 139 -8.26 -5.30 11.78
CA GLN A 139 -7.00 -4.76 12.28
C GLN A 139 -5.86 -5.70 11.88
N ASP A 140 -4.81 -5.16 11.31
CA ASP A 140 -3.64 -5.93 10.85
C ASP A 140 -2.96 -6.70 11.99
N PHE A 141 -3.00 -6.16 13.21
CA PHE A 141 -2.43 -6.80 14.39
C PHE A 141 -2.91 -8.24 14.62
N VAL A 142 -4.18 -8.53 14.31
CA VAL A 142 -4.76 -9.88 14.46
C VAL A 142 -4.04 -10.88 13.55
N HIS A 143 -3.58 -10.44 12.39
CA HIS A 143 -2.95 -11.28 11.38
C HIS A 143 -1.43 -11.37 11.53
N PHE A 144 -0.79 -10.25 11.88
CA PHE A 144 0.68 -10.17 11.90
C PHE A 144 1.27 -10.30 13.29
N GLN A 145 0.48 -9.98 14.33
CA GLN A 145 0.91 -9.98 15.72
C GLN A 145 2.16 -9.10 15.94
N GLY A 146 2.96 -9.37 16.95
CA GLY A 146 4.14 -8.59 17.28
C GLY A 146 3.91 -7.69 18.50
N ASN A 147 4.21 -6.40 18.39
CA ASN A 147 3.98 -5.44 19.48
C ASN A 147 2.98 -4.35 19.05
N PHE A 148 2.42 -3.64 20.05
CA PHE A 148 1.42 -2.59 19.81
C PHE A 148 1.96 -1.34 19.11
N ASN A 149 3.28 -1.21 18.95
CA ASN A 149 3.91 -0.12 18.19
C ASN A 149 4.16 -0.53 16.72
N THR A 150 3.20 -1.22 16.12
CA THR A 150 3.22 -1.59 14.70
C THR A 150 2.30 -0.66 13.94
N TYR A 151 2.78 -0.11 12.83
CA TYR A 151 2.05 0.80 11.97
C TYR A 151 2.01 0.26 10.55
N THR A 152 0.86 0.38 9.90
CA THR A 152 0.69 0.03 8.49
C THR A 152 0.83 1.29 7.65
N ALA A 153 1.69 1.25 6.64
CA ALA A 153 1.83 2.31 5.65
C ALA A 153 1.21 1.86 4.32
N TRP A 154 0.32 2.68 3.77
CA TRP A 154 -0.29 2.51 2.46
C TRP A 154 0.27 3.54 1.47
N SER A 155 0.57 3.11 0.25
CA SER A 155 1.04 3.98 -0.83
C SER A 155 0.50 3.54 -2.20
#